data_8d9c49c1e339dac87995b177626be934
#
_entry.id   8d9c49c1e339dac87995b177626be934
#
_cell.length_a   1.000
_cell.length_b   1.000
_cell.length_c   1.000
_cell.angle_alpha   90.00
_cell.angle_beta   90.00
_cell.angle_gamma   90.00
#
_symmetry.space_group_name_H-M   'P 1'
#
loop_
_entity.id
_entity.type
_entity.pdbx_description
1 polymer ?
#
loop_
_entity_poly.entity_id
_entity_poly.type
_entity_poly.pdbx_seq_one_letter_code
_entity_poly.pdbx_strand_id
1 'polypeptide(L)'
;MRSDDCQLVGLMPHSSSRQAHLVLADGTVLTGEAFGHRGSVVGEVVFNTGMTGYQEVITDPSYAGQLVTFTYPELGNTGVNGDDQEAERPHAKGVIARQLAPQASNWRCSESLECWMDRHGLVGICGVDTRALVRRLRDGGAINGVISSDGRSPVDLLDEVRRAPSMEGLNLASQVSTKEPYEWSSPCRVSFDQRLKQ
;
A
#
# COMPACT_ATOMS: atom_id res chain seq x y z
N MET A 1 -10.22 -22.58 -4.81
CA MET A 1 -9.27 -22.12 -5.86
C MET A 1 -7.89 -22.37 -5.30
N ARG A 2 -7.04 -23.07 -6.01
CA ARG A 2 -5.76 -23.57 -5.49
C ARG A 2 -4.72 -22.45 -5.52
N SER A 3 -3.84 -22.45 -4.52
CA SER A 3 -2.72 -21.48 -4.34
C SER A 3 -1.71 -21.42 -5.49
N ASP A 4 -1.88 -22.25 -6.52
CA ASP A 4 -0.92 -22.40 -7.62
C ASP A 4 -1.09 -21.37 -8.73
N ASP A 5 -2.25 -20.67 -8.80
CA ASP A 5 -2.53 -19.74 -9.90
C ASP A 5 -1.77 -18.39 -9.78
N CYS A 6 -1.28 -18.04 -8.60
CA CYS A 6 -0.57 -16.77 -8.40
C CYS A 6 0.93 -16.86 -8.72
N GLN A 7 1.53 -18.05 -8.71
CA GLN A 7 2.96 -18.24 -9.05
C GLN A 7 3.25 -18.17 -10.57
N LEU A 8 2.22 -18.29 -11.42
CA LEU A 8 2.37 -18.30 -12.88
C LEU A 8 2.19 -16.92 -13.55
N VAL A 9 1.89 -15.87 -12.80
CA VAL A 9 1.67 -14.50 -13.35
C VAL A 9 2.96 -13.88 -13.91
N GLY A 10 4.13 -14.45 -13.64
CA GLY A 10 5.42 -13.94 -14.12
C GLY A 10 5.73 -14.12 -15.62
N LEU A 11 4.89 -14.80 -16.41
CA LEU A 11 5.22 -15.21 -17.79
C LEU A 11 4.15 -14.90 -18.84
N MET A 12 3.08 -14.15 -18.52
CA MET A 12 2.13 -13.73 -19.53
C MET A 12 2.53 -12.37 -20.12
N PRO A 13 2.60 -12.20 -21.45
CA PRO A 13 2.79 -10.90 -22.06
C PRO A 13 1.51 -10.08 -21.87
N HIS A 14 1.47 -9.24 -20.84
CA HIS A 14 0.37 -8.31 -20.62
C HIS A 14 0.45 -7.18 -21.66
N SER A 15 -0.36 -7.23 -22.70
CA SER A 15 -0.55 -6.17 -23.68
C SER A 15 -1.43 -5.01 -23.15
N SER A 16 -1.75 -4.95 -21.88
CA SER A 16 -2.36 -3.77 -21.26
C SER A 16 -1.26 -2.98 -20.54
N SER A 17 -1.10 -1.72 -20.91
CA SER A 17 -0.16 -0.80 -20.27
C SER A 17 -0.27 -0.89 -18.75
N ARG A 18 0.81 -1.27 -18.07
CA ARG A 18 0.91 -1.20 -16.60
C ARG A 18 1.16 0.23 -16.10
N GLN A 19 1.10 1.20 -17.01
CA GLN A 19 1.34 2.60 -16.68
C GLN A 19 0.37 3.09 -15.61
N ALA A 20 0.94 3.77 -14.62
CA ALA A 20 0.19 4.46 -13.58
C ALA A 20 0.75 5.86 -13.37
N HIS A 21 -0.09 6.75 -12.87
CA HIS A 21 0.27 8.11 -12.48
C HIS A 21 -0.01 8.32 -11.00
N LEU A 22 0.94 8.97 -10.33
CA LEU A 22 0.73 9.63 -9.06
C LEU A 22 0.70 11.13 -9.33
N VAL A 23 -0.44 11.76 -9.09
CA VAL A 23 -0.62 13.21 -9.25
C VAL A 23 -0.89 13.83 -7.89
N LEU A 24 -0.10 14.83 -7.51
CA LEU A 24 -0.26 15.56 -6.26
C LEU A 24 -1.06 16.85 -6.49
N ALA A 25 -1.72 17.35 -5.46
CA ALA A 25 -2.54 18.57 -5.52
C ALA A 25 -1.76 19.82 -5.92
N ASP A 26 -0.44 19.83 -5.74
CA ASP A 26 0.45 20.91 -6.19
C ASP A 26 0.79 20.88 -7.68
N GLY A 27 0.31 19.87 -8.42
CA GLY A 27 0.55 19.67 -9.84
C GLY A 27 1.74 18.77 -10.17
N THR A 28 2.43 18.21 -9.17
CA THR A 28 3.51 17.23 -9.42
C THR A 28 2.92 15.95 -9.98
N VAL A 29 3.50 15.47 -11.08
CA VAL A 29 3.13 14.21 -11.73
C VAL A 29 4.31 13.27 -11.72
N LEU A 30 4.12 12.08 -11.16
CA LEU A 30 5.08 10.98 -11.21
C LEU A 30 4.46 9.85 -12.03
N THR A 31 5.19 9.33 -13.00
CA THR A 31 4.75 8.20 -13.83
C THR A 31 5.56 6.96 -13.44
N GLY A 32 4.87 5.85 -13.28
CA GLY A 32 5.44 4.57 -12.90
C GLY A 32 4.59 3.41 -13.42
N GLU A 33 4.66 2.30 -12.73
CA GLU A 33 3.94 1.07 -13.05
C GLU A 33 2.93 0.74 -11.94
N ALA A 34 1.73 0.34 -12.34
CA ALA A 34 0.71 -0.14 -11.42
C ALA A 34 1.08 -1.52 -10.88
N PHE A 35 0.82 -1.72 -9.58
CA PHE A 35 0.85 -3.04 -8.95
C PHE A 35 -0.32 -3.18 -7.96
N GLY A 36 -0.65 -4.43 -7.58
CA GLY A 36 -1.88 -4.71 -6.85
C GLY A 36 -3.11 -4.45 -7.71
N HIS A 37 -4.15 -3.91 -7.10
CA HIS A 37 -5.42 -3.69 -7.78
C HIS A 37 -5.36 -2.54 -8.79
N ARG A 38 -6.00 -2.72 -9.93
CA ARG A 38 -6.09 -1.66 -10.95
C ARG A 38 -7.28 -0.75 -10.67
N GLY A 39 -7.03 0.55 -10.76
CA GLY A 39 -8.05 1.55 -10.52
C GLY A 39 -7.46 2.90 -10.15
N SER A 40 -8.25 3.70 -9.47
CA SER A 40 -7.86 5.01 -9.00
C SER A 40 -8.25 5.19 -7.54
N VAL A 41 -7.39 5.86 -6.78
CA VAL A 41 -7.63 6.14 -5.37
C VAL A 41 -7.03 7.48 -4.98
N VAL A 42 -7.80 8.27 -4.26
CA VAL A 42 -7.37 9.56 -3.68
C VAL A 42 -7.11 9.40 -2.20
N GLY A 43 -6.04 10.00 -1.72
CA GLY A 43 -5.69 10.03 -0.29
C GLY A 43 -4.60 11.05 0.01
N GLU A 44 -4.32 11.23 1.28
CA GLU A 44 -3.20 12.05 1.72
C GLU A 44 -1.90 11.27 1.55
N VAL A 45 -0.94 11.85 0.85
CA VAL A 45 0.37 11.22 0.62
C VAL A 45 1.26 11.45 1.83
N VAL A 46 1.66 10.34 2.44
CA VAL A 46 2.57 10.31 3.59
C VAL A 46 3.74 9.38 3.31
N PHE A 47 4.73 9.33 4.19
CA PHE A 47 5.85 8.40 4.05
C PHE A 47 6.15 7.64 5.34
N ASN A 48 6.65 6.43 5.17
CA ASN A 48 7.15 5.58 6.24
C ASN A 48 8.63 5.27 6.01
N THR A 49 9.46 5.42 7.04
CA THR A 49 10.91 5.21 6.98
C THR A 49 11.37 3.86 7.52
N GLY A 50 10.43 3.01 7.92
CA GLY A 50 10.73 1.64 8.35
C GLY A 50 11.39 0.84 7.23
N MET A 51 12.39 0.05 7.60
CA MET A 51 13.10 -0.83 6.65
C MET A 51 12.42 -2.19 6.50
N THR A 52 11.49 -2.51 7.39
CA THR A 52 10.73 -3.77 7.45
C THR A 52 9.30 -3.46 7.88
N GLY A 53 8.42 -4.47 7.86
CA GLY A 53 7.07 -4.32 8.42
C GLY A 53 6.09 -3.60 7.49
N TYR A 54 6.25 -3.75 6.18
CA TYR A 54 5.33 -3.09 5.25
C TYR A 54 3.90 -3.63 5.35
N GLN A 55 3.71 -4.91 5.67
CA GLN A 55 2.37 -5.48 5.84
C GLN A 55 1.69 -4.91 7.07
N GLU A 56 2.42 -4.78 8.17
CA GLU A 56 1.98 -4.13 9.40
C GLU A 56 1.55 -2.68 9.11
N VAL A 57 2.38 -1.91 8.41
CA VAL A 57 2.08 -0.52 8.04
C VAL A 57 0.83 -0.41 7.16
N ILE A 58 0.69 -1.27 6.15
CA ILE A 58 -0.47 -1.24 5.24
C ILE A 58 -1.78 -1.58 5.97
N THR A 59 -1.71 -2.47 6.96
CA THR A 59 -2.86 -2.93 7.74
C THR A 59 -3.11 -2.12 9.01
N ASP A 60 -2.19 -1.22 9.40
CA ASP A 60 -2.36 -0.37 10.58
C ASP A 60 -3.47 0.66 10.36
N PRO A 61 -4.50 0.69 11.23
CA PRO A 61 -5.57 1.69 11.19
C PRO A 61 -5.10 3.14 11.22
N SER A 62 -3.88 3.42 11.72
CA SER A 62 -3.28 4.76 11.74
C SER A 62 -3.07 5.34 10.34
N TYR A 63 -2.98 4.50 9.31
CA TYR A 63 -2.84 4.94 7.91
C TYR A 63 -4.17 5.02 7.16
N ALA A 64 -5.31 4.99 7.86
CA ALA A 64 -6.62 5.14 7.23
C ALA A 64 -6.72 6.47 6.46
N GLY A 65 -7.14 6.40 5.19
CA GLY A 65 -7.24 7.56 4.32
C GLY A 65 -5.95 7.95 3.59
N GLN A 66 -4.81 7.31 3.86
CA GLN A 66 -3.49 7.71 3.38
C GLN A 66 -2.95 6.84 2.24
N LEU A 67 -2.16 7.47 1.36
CA LEU A 67 -1.32 6.85 0.36
C LEU A 67 0.10 6.78 0.93
N VAL A 68 0.56 5.59 1.28
CA VAL A 68 1.81 5.41 2.02
C VAL A 68 2.99 5.23 1.07
N THR A 69 3.95 6.16 1.14
CA THR A 69 5.22 6.08 0.43
C THR A 69 6.24 5.35 1.28
N PHE A 70 6.71 4.20 0.82
CA PHE A 70 7.79 3.47 1.47
C PHE A 70 9.14 4.01 1.01
N THR A 71 9.99 4.40 1.97
CA THR A 71 11.35 4.85 1.67
C THR A 71 12.30 3.69 1.41
N TYR A 72 11.96 2.50 1.88
CA TYR A 72 12.68 1.27 1.60
C TYR A 72 12.62 0.97 0.09
N PRO A 73 13.77 0.75 -0.56
CA PRO A 73 13.81 0.76 -2.03
C PRO A 73 13.11 -0.43 -2.67
N GLU A 74 13.05 -1.57 -2.02
CA GLU A 74 12.49 -2.81 -2.58
C GLU A 74 11.40 -3.39 -1.69
N LEU A 75 10.15 -3.28 -2.12
CA LEU A 75 8.98 -3.71 -1.37
C LEU A 75 8.55 -5.13 -1.79
N GLY A 76 8.00 -5.91 -0.87
CA GLY A 76 7.44 -7.24 -1.16
C GLY A 76 8.43 -8.41 -1.06
N ASN A 77 9.67 -8.17 -0.67
CA ASN A 77 10.73 -9.19 -0.57
C ASN A 77 10.43 -10.30 0.46
N THR A 78 9.65 -10.02 1.50
CA THR A 78 9.23 -11.03 2.49
C THR A 78 7.89 -11.68 2.16
N GLY A 79 7.16 -11.19 1.16
CA GLY A 79 5.78 -11.59 0.90
C GLY A 79 4.83 -11.13 2.01
N VAL A 80 3.68 -11.77 2.10
CA VAL A 80 2.69 -11.53 3.15
C VAL A 80 2.34 -12.84 3.87
N ASN A 81 1.86 -12.72 5.11
CA ASN A 81 1.43 -13.85 5.92
C ASN A 81 0.38 -13.42 6.95
N GLY A 82 -0.26 -14.37 7.60
CA GLY A 82 -1.34 -14.08 8.57
C GLY A 82 -0.88 -13.52 9.91
N ASP A 83 0.42 -13.58 10.21
CA ASP A 83 0.96 -13.15 11.52
C ASP A 83 1.39 -11.68 11.56
N ASP A 84 1.77 -11.12 10.38
CA ASP A 84 2.36 -9.79 10.25
C ASP A 84 1.33 -8.71 9.91
N GLN A 85 0.06 -8.92 10.22
CA GLN A 85 -0.99 -7.93 10.00
C GLN A 85 -1.49 -7.35 11.32
N GLU A 86 -1.69 -6.03 11.36
CA GLU A 86 -2.28 -5.32 12.51
C GLU A 86 -3.80 -5.36 12.50
N ALA A 87 -4.41 -5.57 11.33
CA ALA A 87 -5.85 -5.74 11.15
C ALA A 87 -6.15 -6.74 10.02
N GLU A 88 -7.38 -7.26 9.97
CA GLU A 88 -7.82 -8.26 8.99
C GLU A 88 -7.76 -7.77 7.53
N ARG A 89 -7.69 -6.46 7.31
CA ARG A 89 -7.69 -5.83 6.00
C ARG A 89 -6.76 -4.62 5.94
N PRO A 90 -6.33 -4.19 4.73
CA PRO A 90 -5.63 -2.92 4.57
C PRO A 90 -6.46 -1.74 5.08
N HIS A 91 -5.80 -0.82 5.76
CA HIS A 91 -6.34 0.48 6.14
C HIS A 91 -5.73 1.61 5.30
N ALA A 92 -4.47 1.47 4.86
CA ALA A 92 -3.91 2.34 3.85
C ALA A 92 -4.77 2.32 2.58
N LYS A 93 -4.95 3.47 1.94
CA LYS A 93 -5.72 3.57 0.68
C LYS A 93 -4.92 3.22 -0.55
N GLY A 94 -3.59 3.35 -0.50
CA GLY A 94 -2.71 3.01 -1.61
C GLY A 94 -1.26 2.95 -1.17
N VAL A 95 -0.44 2.37 -2.04
CA VAL A 95 0.98 2.10 -1.77
C VAL A 95 1.85 2.72 -2.86
N ILE A 96 2.90 3.42 -2.45
CA ILE A 96 3.88 4.05 -3.33
C ILE A 96 5.26 3.47 -3.01
N ALA A 97 5.91 2.87 -4.01
CA ALA A 97 7.19 2.21 -3.84
C ALA A 97 8.21 2.62 -4.92
N ARG A 98 9.48 2.50 -4.60
CA ARG A 98 10.54 2.65 -5.60
C ARG A 98 10.57 1.48 -6.55
N GLN A 99 10.51 0.26 -6.00
CA GLN A 99 10.62 -0.99 -6.75
C GLN A 99 9.89 -2.11 -5.99
N LEU A 100 9.36 -3.07 -6.71
CA LEU A 100 8.88 -4.32 -6.15
C LEU A 100 9.95 -5.40 -6.25
N ALA A 101 10.05 -6.24 -5.22
CA ALA A 101 10.84 -7.45 -5.27
C ALA A 101 10.27 -8.38 -6.35
N PRO A 102 11.10 -8.89 -7.27
CA PRO A 102 10.64 -9.78 -8.34
C PRO A 102 10.03 -11.07 -7.79
N GLN A 103 10.47 -11.47 -6.60
CA GLN A 103 10.01 -12.68 -5.93
C GLN A 103 10.13 -12.52 -4.42
N ALA A 104 9.10 -12.96 -3.70
CA ALA A 104 9.20 -13.10 -2.25
C ALA A 104 10.13 -14.27 -1.90
N SER A 105 11.06 -14.07 -0.96
CA SER A 105 12.09 -15.03 -0.59
C SER A 105 12.17 -15.27 0.92
N ASN A 106 11.03 -15.36 1.59
CA ASN A 106 10.96 -15.60 3.03
C ASN A 106 10.17 -16.89 3.31
N TRP A 107 10.64 -17.70 4.25
CA TRP A 107 9.99 -18.95 4.65
C TRP A 107 8.57 -18.75 5.23
N ARG A 108 8.26 -17.54 5.74
CA ARG A 108 6.92 -17.18 6.25
C ARG A 108 5.96 -16.71 5.16
N CYS A 109 6.44 -16.55 3.93
CA CYS A 109 5.62 -16.08 2.82
C CYS A 109 4.50 -17.08 2.51
N SER A 110 3.26 -16.64 2.61
CA SER A 110 2.08 -17.38 2.17
C SER A 110 1.58 -16.91 0.80
N GLU A 111 1.85 -15.66 0.44
CA GLU A 111 1.38 -15.04 -0.80
C GLU A 111 2.29 -13.86 -1.16
N SER A 112 2.40 -13.50 -2.45
CA SER A 112 3.11 -12.29 -2.87
C SER A 112 2.34 -11.03 -2.44
N LEU A 113 3.06 -9.93 -2.20
CA LEU A 113 2.44 -8.65 -1.87
C LEU A 113 1.48 -8.18 -2.98
N GLU A 114 1.86 -8.33 -4.25
CA GLU A 114 1.06 -7.90 -5.39
C GLU A 114 -0.29 -8.63 -5.45
N CYS A 115 -0.29 -9.97 -5.30
CA CYS A 115 -1.52 -10.77 -5.28
C CYS A 115 -2.41 -10.43 -4.08
N TRP A 116 -1.81 -10.26 -2.91
CA TRP A 116 -2.53 -9.89 -1.70
C TRP A 116 -3.20 -8.52 -1.86
N MET A 117 -2.48 -7.53 -2.40
CA MET A 117 -3.03 -6.19 -2.66
C MET A 117 -4.17 -6.23 -3.66
N ASP A 118 -4.04 -6.98 -4.77
CA ASP A 118 -5.11 -7.11 -5.76
C ASP A 118 -6.37 -7.73 -5.16
N ARG A 119 -6.21 -8.80 -4.39
CA ARG A 119 -7.32 -9.47 -3.69
C ARG A 119 -8.06 -8.55 -2.70
N HIS A 120 -7.35 -7.59 -2.10
CA HIS A 120 -7.92 -6.61 -1.17
C HIS A 120 -8.36 -5.29 -1.84
N GLY A 121 -8.26 -5.17 -3.15
CA GLY A 121 -8.61 -3.95 -3.87
C GLY A 121 -7.67 -2.78 -3.60
N LEU A 122 -6.43 -3.05 -3.15
CA LEU A 122 -5.45 -2.02 -2.79
C LEU A 122 -4.61 -1.62 -4.01
N VAL A 123 -4.70 -0.33 -4.38
CA VAL A 123 -3.99 0.24 -5.53
C VAL A 123 -2.55 0.57 -5.15
N GLY A 124 -1.61 0.33 -6.07
CA GLY A 124 -0.22 0.69 -5.88
C GLY A 124 0.45 1.24 -7.14
N ILE A 125 1.51 2.02 -6.93
CA ILE A 125 2.42 2.51 -7.97
C ILE A 125 3.86 2.28 -7.57
N CYS A 126 4.66 1.73 -8.48
CA CYS A 126 6.11 1.59 -8.31
C CYS A 126 6.88 2.20 -9.49
N GLY A 127 8.21 2.19 -9.42
CA GLY A 127 9.05 2.81 -10.46
C GLY A 127 9.17 4.33 -10.34
N VAL A 128 8.68 4.93 -9.25
CA VAL A 128 8.74 6.38 -9.01
C VAL A 128 9.92 6.77 -8.13
N ASP A 129 10.38 8.02 -8.22
CA ASP A 129 11.43 8.54 -7.34
C ASP A 129 10.87 8.87 -5.94
N THR A 130 10.79 7.84 -5.10
CA THR A 130 10.32 7.97 -3.72
C THR A 130 11.19 8.89 -2.88
N ARG A 131 12.51 9.02 -3.18
CA ARG A 131 13.40 9.94 -2.47
C ARG A 131 13.03 11.39 -2.74
N ALA A 132 12.80 11.75 -4.00
CA ALA A 132 12.35 13.09 -4.37
C ALA A 132 10.99 13.41 -3.75
N LEU A 133 10.05 12.46 -3.79
CA LEU A 133 8.73 12.58 -3.18
C LEU A 133 8.83 12.82 -1.67
N VAL A 134 9.60 12.00 -0.96
CA VAL A 134 9.77 12.13 0.51
C VAL A 134 10.40 13.45 0.90
N ARG A 135 11.40 13.94 0.15
CA ARG A 135 11.97 15.28 0.40
C ARG A 135 10.92 16.38 0.27
N ARG A 136 10.08 16.29 -0.77
CA ARG A 136 8.98 17.22 -0.98
C ARG A 136 7.97 17.21 0.18
N LEU A 137 7.55 16.02 0.62
CA LEU A 137 6.63 15.87 1.74
C LEU A 137 7.23 16.36 3.06
N ARG A 138 8.53 16.15 3.27
CA ARG A 138 9.23 16.64 4.46
C ARG A 138 9.30 18.16 4.51
N ASP A 139 9.53 18.81 3.37
CA ASP A 139 9.71 20.26 3.29
C ASP A 139 8.35 20.99 3.22
N GLY A 140 7.33 20.40 2.58
CA GLY A 140 6.01 20.98 2.35
C GLY A 140 4.87 20.44 3.21
N GLY A 141 5.08 19.39 3.98
CA GLY A 141 4.02 18.67 4.70
C GLY A 141 3.30 17.62 3.84
N ALA A 142 2.38 16.92 4.46
CA ALA A 142 1.51 15.96 3.77
C ALA A 142 0.60 16.69 2.76
N ILE A 143 0.33 16.06 1.63
CA ILE A 143 -0.43 16.64 0.52
C ILE A 143 -1.37 15.59 -0.08
N ASN A 144 -2.56 15.99 -0.51
CA ASN A 144 -3.44 15.10 -1.24
C ASN A 144 -2.82 14.65 -2.56
N GLY A 145 -2.99 13.39 -2.88
CA GLY A 145 -2.57 12.78 -4.13
C GLY A 145 -3.58 11.76 -4.65
N VAL A 146 -3.46 11.41 -5.92
CA VAL A 146 -4.21 10.34 -6.56
C VAL A 146 -3.26 9.38 -7.24
N ILE A 147 -3.42 8.08 -6.99
CA ILE A 147 -2.81 7.02 -7.78
C ILE A 147 -3.86 6.56 -8.79
N SER A 148 -3.51 6.48 -10.07
CA SER A 148 -4.42 5.99 -11.09
C SER A 148 -3.70 5.13 -12.12
N SER A 149 -4.34 4.02 -12.48
CA SER A 149 -3.95 3.11 -13.58
C SER A 149 -5.11 2.87 -14.56
N ASP A 150 -6.14 3.70 -14.53
CA ASP A 150 -7.35 3.58 -15.34
C ASP A 150 -7.29 4.29 -16.70
N GLY A 151 -6.13 4.86 -17.04
CA GLY A 151 -5.87 5.51 -18.31
C GLY A 151 -6.32 6.98 -18.40
N ARG A 152 -6.77 7.58 -17.29
CA ARG A 152 -7.12 9.00 -17.24
C ARG A 152 -5.88 9.88 -17.39
N SER A 153 -6.10 11.08 -17.96
CA SER A 153 -5.01 12.04 -18.12
C SER A 153 -4.56 12.64 -16.77
N PRO A 154 -3.28 13.01 -16.64
CA PRO A 154 -2.81 13.70 -15.43
C PRO A 154 -3.57 15.01 -15.14
N VAL A 155 -4.13 15.66 -16.15
CA VAL A 155 -4.91 16.89 -15.98
C VAL A 155 -6.23 16.60 -15.29
N ASP A 156 -6.96 15.57 -15.73
CA ASP A 156 -8.22 15.17 -15.10
C ASP A 156 -8.01 14.71 -13.65
N LEU A 157 -6.90 14.00 -13.40
CA LEU A 157 -6.49 13.56 -12.07
C LEU A 157 -6.13 14.73 -11.15
N LEU A 158 -5.49 15.78 -11.68
CA LEU A 158 -5.17 16.98 -10.92
C LEU A 158 -6.43 17.71 -10.47
N ASP A 159 -7.44 17.78 -11.33
CA ASP A 159 -8.72 18.39 -10.98
C ASP A 159 -9.47 17.60 -9.90
N GLU A 160 -9.37 16.27 -9.93
CA GLU A 160 -9.95 15.41 -8.91
C GLU A 160 -9.26 15.59 -7.56
N VAL A 161 -7.94 15.53 -7.52
CA VAL A 161 -7.19 15.61 -6.26
C VAL A 161 -7.31 16.99 -5.60
N ARG A 162 -7.43 18.06 -6.38
CA ARG A 162 -7.65 19.41 -5.84
C ARG A 162 -9.03 19.63 -5.22
N ARG A 163 -10.03 18.85 -5.67
CA ARG A 163 -11.38 18.87 -5.09
C ARG A 163 -11.54 17.91 -3.91
N ALA A 164 -10.57 17.04 -3.70
CA ALA A 164 -10.61 16.10 -2.59
C ALA A 164 -10.52 16.84 -1.24
N PRO A 165 -11.32 16.42 -0.24
CA PRO A 165 -11.27 17.03 1.07
C PRO A 165 -9.89 16.83 1.71
N SER A 166 -9.46 17.80 2.52
CA SER A 166 -8.33 17.64 3.41
C SER A 166 -8.63 16.59 4.47
N MET A 167 -7.60 15.91 4.97
CA MET A 167 -7.71 15.04 6.14
C MET A 167 -8.03 15.84 7.43
N GLU A 168 -7.70 17.12 7.44
CA GLU A 168 -7.95 18.00 8.58
C GLU A 168 -9.46 18.10 8.88
N GLY A 169 -9.82 17.80 10.11
CA GLY A 169 -11.23 17.81 10.56
C GLY A 169 -12.03 16.56 10.23
N LEU A 170 -11.47 15.57 9.55
CA LEU A 170 -12.14 14.29 9.31
C LEU A 170 -12.14 13.43 10.57
N ASN A 171 -13.29 12.86 10.91
CA ASN A 171 -13.40 11.88 11.97
C ASN A 171 -13.04 10.47 11.45
N LEU A 172 -11.75 10.20 11.31
CA LEU A 172 -11.27 8.88 10.87
C LEU A 172 -11.28 7.87 12.01
N ALA A 173 -11.14 8.31 13.26
CA ALA A 173 -11.14 7.43 14.41
C ALA A 173 -12.42 6.57 14.48
N SER A 174 -13.59 7.15 14.20
CA SER A 174 -14.85 6.41 14.17
C SER A 174 -14.95 5.36 13.06
N GLN A 175 -14.15 5.49 11.99
CA GLN A 175 -14.13 4.55 10.87
C GLN A 175 -13.27 3.31 11.17
N VAL A 176 -12.26 3.45 12.02
CA VAL A 176 -11.31 2.39 12.36
C VAL A 176 -11.52 1.81 13.76
N SER A 177 -12.32 2.46 14.60
CA SER A 177 -12.70 1.94 15.91
C SER A 177 -13.65 0.74 15.79
N THR A 178 -13.61 -0.12 16.81
CA THR A 178 -14.56 -1.24 16.91
C THR A 178 -16.00 -0.71 17.01
N LYS A 179 -16.93 -1.37 16.31
CA LYS A 179 -18.36 -0.99 16.32
C LYS A 179 -19.07 -1.51 17.54
N GLU A 180 -18.60 -2.62 18.09
CA GLU A 180 -19.18 -3.28 19.26
C GLU A 180 -18.08 -3.67 20.23
N PRO A 181 -18.38 -3.68 21.56
CA PRO A 181 -17.46 -4.20 22.54
C PRO A 181 -17.27 -5.71 22.34
N TYR A 182 -16.03 -6.18 22.48
CA TYR A 182 -15.71 -7.60 22.39
C TYR A 182 -14.72 -7.98 23.50
N GLU A 183 -14.72 -9.26 23.88
CA GLU A 183 -13.77 -9.80 24.83
C GLU A 183 -12.51 -10.25 24.11
N TRP A 184 -11.36 -9.71 24.52
CA TRP A 184 -10.08 -10.14 23.98
C TRP A 184 -9.63 -11.44 24.66
N SER A 185 -9.76 -12.56 23.96
CA SER A 185 -9.38 -13.89 24.46
C SER A 185 -8.16 -14.48 23.76
N SER A 186 -7.63 -13.82 22.75
CA SER A 186 -6.44 -14.29 22.04
C SER A 186 -5.21 -14.18 22.91
N PRO A 187 -4.39 -15.25 23.05
CA PRO A 187 -3.13 -15.17 23.78
C PRO A 187 -2.20 -14.18 23.12
N CYS A 188 -1.34 -13.51 23.92
CA CYS A 188 -0.21 -12.78 23.39
C CYS A 188 0.60 -13.71 22.48
N ARG A 189 1.14 -13.18 21.37
CA ARG A 189 1.95 -13.94 20.40
C ARG A 189 3.01 -14.75 21.15
N VAL A 190 3.09 -16.03 20.81
CA VAL A 190 4.08 -16.97 21.38
C VAL A 190 5.48 -16.44 21.08
N SER A 191 6.35 -16.36 22.08
CA SER A 191 7.71 -15.91 21.90
C SER A 191 8.46 -16.80 20.89
N PHE A 192 9.47 -16.24 20.22
CA PHE A 192 10.30 -16.95 19.25
C PHE A 192 10.83 -18.30 19.80
N ASP A 193 11.23 -18.34 21.06
CA ASP A 193 11.72 -19.54 21.75
C ASP A 193 10.68 -20.66 21.87
N GLN A 194 9.41 -20.34 21.87
CA GLN A 194 8.33 -21.34 21.92
C GLN A 194 8.03 -21.93 20.55
N ARG A 195 8.29 -21.20 19.46
CA ARG A 195 8.13 -21.68 18.07
C ARG A 195 9.20 -22.71 17.68
N LEU A 196 10.39 -22.63 18.27
CA LEU A 196 11.49 -23.58 18.02
C LEU A 196 11.30 -24.92 18.74
N LYS A 197 10.29 -25.06 19.60
CA LYS A 197 10.01 -26.28 20.37
C LYS A 197 8.84 -27.09 19.81
N GLN A 198 8.21 -26.64 18.74
CA GLN A 198 7.22 -27.37 17.96
C GLN A 198 7.84 -27.89 16.65
#